data_accce1ab25ccb782ec360a22ef2254f4
#
_entry.id   accce1ab25ccb782ec360a22ef2254f4
#
_cell.length_a   1.000
_cell.length_b   1.000
_cell.length_c   1.000
_cell.angle_alpha   90.00
_cell.angle_beta   90.00
_cell.angle_gamma   90.00
#
_symmetry.space_group_name_H-M   'P 1'
#
loop_
_entity.id
_entity.type
_entity.pdbx_description
1 polymer ?
#
loop_
_entity_poly.entity_id
_entity_poly.type
_entity_poly.pdbx_seq_one_letter_code
_entity_poly.pdbx_strand_id
1 'polypeptide(L)'
;PDNPYGLKMEFYEDGDDVVCVWNPGDNYQGWLKTLHGGIQATLMDELGGWVVNRKLQTAGMTTQLTMKYRHPVPTGDDVRIEIRAHIREMKRNFAFIDAELTGDGQVCSMCEMTYYCFSKEKAASDFFFTGCELEN
;
A
#
# COMPACT_ATOMS: atom_id res chain seq x y z
N PRO A 1 -11.83 4.60 7.48
CA PRO A 1 -13.04 5.03 7.67
C PRO A 1 -13.41 6.30 7.05
N ASP A 2 -14.32 7.00 7.60
CA ASP A 2 -14.98 8.04 6.88
C ASP A 2 -14.40 9.40 7.11
N ASN A 3 -13.14 9.46 7.40
CA ASN A 3 -12.45 10.72 7.54
C ASN A 3 -12.37 11.39 6.16
N PRO A 4 -12.97 12.59 5.97
CA PRO A 4 -12.91 13.23 4.65
C PRO A 4 -11.53 13.63 4.23
N TYR A 5 -10.59 13.71 5.16
CA TYR A 5 -9.20 14.00 4.85
C TYR A 5 -8.34 12.76 4.76
N GLY A 6 -8.92 11.58 4.99
CA GLY A 6 -8.19 10.34 4.87
C GLY A 6 -8.26 9.77 3.47
N LEU A 7 -7.43 8.79 3.19
CA LEU A 7 -7.43 8.09 1.92
C LEU A 7 -8.53 7.03 1.94
N LYS A 8 -9.39 7.05 0.94
CA LYS A 8 -10.47 6.06 0.82
C LYS A 8 -10.04 5.02 -0.19
N MET A 9 -9.49 3.93 0.32
CA MET A 9 -8.91 2.89 -0.49
C MET A 9 -9.71 1.60 -0.34
N GLU A 10 -9.89 0.89 -1.44
CA GLU A 10 -10.52 -0.42 -1.45
C GLU A 10 -9.46 -1.47 -1.70
N PHE A 11 -9.41 -2.47 -0.83
CA PHE A 11 -8.39 -3.52 -0.90
C PHE A 11 -9.04 -4.85 -1.20
N TYR A 12 -8.37 -5.68 -2.01
CA TYR A 12 -8.80 -7.07 -2.21
C TYR A 12 -7.58 -7.92 -2.56
N GLU A 13 -7.74 -9.23 -2.44
CA GLU A 13 -6.66 -10.16 -2.78
C GLU A 13 -6.90 -10.75 -4.16
N ASP A 14 -5.82 -10.90 -4.92
CA ASP A 14 -5.85 -11.48 -6.25
C ASP A 14 -4.66 -12.44 -6.35
N GLY A 15 -4.89 -13.72 -5.99
CA GLY A 15 -3.82 -14.69 -5.92
C GLY A 15 -2.80 -14.32 -4.86
N ASP A 16 -1.55 -14.18 -5.28
CA ASP A 16 -0.49 -13.78 -4.36
C ASP A 16 -0.41 -12.28 -4.17
N ASP A 17 -1.18 -11.52 -4.92
CA ASP A 17 -1.17 -10.07 -4.85
C ASP A 17 -2.23 -9.56 -3.89
N VAL A 18 -1.97 -8.40 -3.30
CA VAL A 18 -2.98 -7.59 -2.66
C VAL A 18 -3.12 -6.35 -3.51
N VAL A 19 -4.35 -5.99 -3.84
CA VAL A 19 -4.65 -4.92 -4.78
C VAL A 19 -5.42 -3.83 -4.07
N CYS A 20 -5.06 -2.60 -4.34
CA CYS A 20 -5.78 -1.42 -3.87
C CYS A 20 -6.28 -0.64 -5.07
N VAL A 21 -7.55 -0.26 -5.04
CA VAL A 21 -8.14 0.59 -6.06
C VAL A 21 -8.52 1.90 -5.40
N TRP A 22 -8.24 3.01 -6.07
CA TRP A 22 -8.44 4.31 -5.48
C TRP A 22 -8.66 5.37 -6.55
N ASN A 23 -9.53 6.32 -6.24
CA ASN A 23 -9.74 7.48 -7.09
C ASN A 23 -9.24 8.72 -6.35
N PRO A 24 -8.24 9.42 -6.91
CA PRO A 24 -7.64 10.55 -6.19
C PRO A 24 -8.50 11.80 -6.18
N GLY A 25 -9.44 11.95 -7.12
CA GLY A 25 -10.14 13.21 -7.25
C GLY A 25 -9.15 14.33 -7.53
N ASP A 26 -9.51 15.56 -7.11
CA ASP A 26 -8.63 16.70 -7.30
C ASP A 26 -7.94 17.14 -6.01
N ASN A 27 -8.26 16.50 -4.89
CA ASN A 27 -7.79 16.97 -3.58
C ASN A 27 -6.33 16.67 -3.29
N TYR A 28 -5.73 15.75 -4.04
CA TYR A 28 -4.38 15.29 -3.77
C TYR A 28 -3.43 15.60 -4.92
N GLN A 29 -3.84 16.49 -5.80
CA GLN A 29 -2.98 16.82 -6.93
C GLN A 29 -1.79 17.63 -6.47
N GLY A 30 -0.67 17.40 -7.12
CA GLY A 30 0.53 18.18 -6.95
C GLY A 30 0.65 19.17 -8.09
N TRP A 31 1.80 19.17 -8.74
CA TRP A 31 2.07 20.08 -9.83
C TRP A 31 1.36 19.60 -11.10
N LEU A 32 0.74 20.52 -11.82
CA LEU A 32 0.11 20.25 -13.12
C LEU A 32 -0.92 19.10 -13.08
N LYS A 33 -1.74 19.07 -12.03
CA LYS A 33 -2.81 18.08 -11.89
C LYS A 33 -2.29 16.65 -11.88
N THR A 34 -1.14 16.43 -11.26
CA THR A 34 -0.61 15.10 -11.04
C THR A 34 -0.68 14.77 -9.56
N LEU A 35 -0.75 13.49 -9.27
CA LEU A 35 -0.79 13.03 -7.89
C LEU A 35 0.56 13.26 -7.22
N HIS A 36 0.53 13.89 -6.06
CA HIS A 36 1.73 14.22 -5.31
C HIS A 36 2.51 12.95 -4.97
N GLY A 37 3.84 13.00 -5.11
CA GLY A 37 4.69 11.83 -4.87
C GLY A 37 4.60 11.31 -3.44
N GLY A 38 4.45 12.20 -2.46
CA GLY A 38 4.29 11.79 -1.08
C GLY A 38 3.01 11.00 -0.84
N ILE A 39 1.94 11.35 -1.55
CA ILE A 39 0.70 10.60 -1.47
C ILE A 39 0.89 9.22 -2.08
N GLN A 40 1.61 9.13 -3.20
CA GLN A 40 1.90 7.82 -3.79
C GLN A 40 2.66 6.93 -2.82
N ALA A 41 3.65 7.48 -2.12
CA ALA A 41 4.41 6.72 -1.14
C ALA A 41 3.52 6.26 0.02
N THR A 42 2.61 7.12 0.46
CA THR A 42 1.66 6.76 1.53
C THR A 42 0.76 5.62 1.11
N LEU A 43 0.26 5.65 -0.12
CA LEU A 43 -0.58 4.58 -0.65
C LEU A 43 0.19 3.25 -0.69
N MET A 44 1.44 3.30 -1.13
CA MET A 44 2.29 2.10 -1.18
C MET A 44 2.49 1.52 0.22
N ASP A 45 2.77 2.39 1.19
CA ASP A 45 3.02 1.95 2.56
C ASP A 45 1.75 1.33 3.17
N GLU A 46 0.60 1.94 2.94
CA GLU A 46 -0.66 1.37 3.42
C GLU A 46 -0.89 -0.01 2.83
N LEU A 47 -0.67 -0.16 1.53
CA LEU A 47 -0.86 -1.45 0.88
C LEU A 47 0.14 -2.47 1.40
N GLY A 48 1.39 -2.05 1.63
CA GLY A 48 2.39 -2.95 2.19
C GLY A 48 2.00 -3.49 3.55
N GLY A 49 1.43 -2.62 4.39
CA GLY A 49 0.91 -3.06 5.68
C GLY A 49 -0.20 -4.09 5.54
N TRP A 50 -1.09 -3.90 4.57
CA TRP A 50 -2.14 -4.87 4.27
C TRP A 50 -1.57 -6.21 3.82
N VAL A 51 -0.50 -6.18 3.02
CA VAL A 51 0.16 -7.43 2.59
C VAL A 51 0.64 -8.21 3.79
N VAL A 52 1.31 -7.53 4.74
CA VAL A 52 1.80 -8.19 5.94
C VAL A 52 0.64 -8.77 6.74
N ASN A 53 -0.41 -7.98 6.95
CA ASN A 53 -1.55 -8.43 7.74
C ASN A 53 -2.26 -9.62 7.08
N ARG A 54 -2.50 -9.53 5.78
CA ARG A 54 -3.32 -10.54 5.09
C ARG A 54 -2.54 -11.79 4.76
N LYS A 55 -1.28 -11.67 4.36
CA LYS A 55 -0.50 -12.82 3.90
C LYS A 55 0.27 -13.48 5.02
N LEU A 56 0.69 -12.71 6.02
CA LEU A 56 1.51 -13.24 7.11
C LEU A 56 0.77 -13.32 8.44
N GLN A 57 -0.43 -12.77 8.51
CA GLN A 57 -1.28 -12.83 9.71
C GLN A 57 -0.57 -12.26 10.92
N THR A 58 0.12 -11.15 10.75
CA THR A 58 0.84 -10.50 11.83
C THR A 58 0.94 -9.00 11.55
N ALA A 59 1.49 -8.26 12.48
CA ALA A 59 1.78 -6.84 12.32
C ALA A 59 3.23 -6.67 11.91
N GLY A 60 3.52 -5.59 11.21
CA GLY A 60 4.87 -5.29 10.79
C GLY A 60 5.15 -3.80 10.87
N MET A 61 6.43 -3.48 10.82
CA MET A 61 6.89 -2.10 10.84
C MET A 61 7.74 -1.86 9.60
N THR A 62 7.42 -0.79 8.88
CA THR A 62 8.19 -0.40 7.70
C THR A 62 9.59 0.01 8.13
N THR A 63 10.60 -0.64 7.60
CA THR A 63 11.98 -0.27 7.89
C THR A 63 12.64 0.43 6.71
N GLN A 64 12.13 0.23 5.50
CA GLN A 64 12.68 0.89 4.33
C GLN A 64 11.61 0.95 3.25
N LEU A 65 11.57 2.06 2.53
CA LEU A 65 10.64 2.26 1.43
C LEU A 65 11.37 3.03 0.35
N THR A 66 11.45 2.46 -0.85
CA THR A 66 12.12 3.09 -1.98
C THR A 66 11.12 3.27 -3.11
N MET A 67 10.88 4.52 -3.51
CA MET A 67 9.98 4.85 -4.60
C MET A 67 10.76 5.12 -5.87
N LYS A 68 10.20 4.67 -6.99
CA LYS A 68 10.70 5.01 -8.32
C LYS A 68 9.53 5.60 -9.09
N TYR A 69 9.64 6.89 -9.42
CA TYR A 69 8.60 7.60 -10.14
C TYR A 69 8.95 7.61 -11.62
N ARG A 70 8.09 7.08 -12.46
CA ARG A 70 8.38 6.95 -13.89
C ARG A 70 7.53 7.87 -14.75
N HIS A 71 6.24 7.97 -14.40
CA HIS A 71 5.31 8.80 -15.17
C HIS A 71 4.40 9.51 -14.19
N PRO A 72 3.94 10.72 -14.54
CA PRO A 72 2.98 11.41 -13.69
C PRO A 72 1.71 10.59 -13.54
N VAL A 73 1.12 10.61 -12.35
CA VAL A 73 -0.15 9.95 -12.09
C VAL A 73 -1.23 11.02 -12.23
N PRO A 74 -2.19 10.85 -13.15
CA PRO A 74 -3.22 11.87 -13.31
C PRO A 74 -4.17 11.90 -12.12
N THR A 75 -4.81 13.04 -11.91
CA THR A 75 -5.85 13.22 -10.91
C THR A 75 -7.13 13.63 -11.60
N GLY A 76 -8.26 13.53 -10.89
CA GLY A 76 -9.55 13.90 -11.41
C GLY A 76 -10.60 12.88 -11.04
N ASP A 77 -11.87 13.24 -11.27
CA ASP A 77 -12.98 12.38 -10.84
C ASP A 77 -13.07 11.10 -11.66
N ASP A 78 -12.56 11.11 -12.88
CA ASP A 78 -12.63 9.95 -13.76
C ASP A 78 -11.39 9.05 -13.68
N VAL A 79 -10.42 9.42 -12.87
CA VAL A 79 -9.17 8.67 -12.80
C VAL A 79 -9.30 7.53 -11.80
N ARG A 80 -8.85 6.36 -12.20
CA ARG A 80 -8.83 5.20 -11.32
C ARG A 80 -7.40 4.69 -11.23
N ILE A 81 -6.92 4.55 -10.02
CA ILE A 81 -5.57 4.08 -9.76
C ILE A 81 -5.66 2.69 -9.18
N GLU A 82 -4.79 1.81 -9.67
CA GLU A 82 -4.67 0.46 -9.12
C GLU A 82 -3.25 0.28 -8.62
N ILE A 83 -3.10 -0.22 -7.41
CA ILE A 83 -1.80 -0.53 -6.85
C ILE A 83 -1.80 -2.02 -6.51
N ARG A 84 -0.80 -2.75 -7.01
CA ARG A 84 -0.65 -4.18 -6.72
C ARG A 84 0.64 -4.38 -5.96
N ALA A 85 0.58 -5.21 -4.94
CA ALA A 85 1.74 -5.53 -4.12
C ALA A 85 1.79 -7.02 -3.83
N HIS A 86 3.00 -7.56 -3.72
CA HIS A 86 3.19 -8.95 -3.34
C HIS A 86 4.50 -9.10 -2.58
N ILE A 87 4.60 -10.17 -1.80
CA ILE A 87 5.84 -10.49 -1.10
C ILE A 87 6.78 -11.13 -2.10
N ARG A 88 7.91 -10.47 -2.34
CA ARG A 88 8.92 -10.99 -3.25
C ARG A 88 9.81 -12.02 -2.56
N GLU A 89 10.09 -11.80 -1.28
CA GLU A 89 11.06 -12.62 -0.55
C GLU A 89 10.84 -12.47 0.94
N MET A 90 11.13 -13.53 1.69
CA MET A 90 11.15 -13.49 3.16
C MET A 90 12.55 -13.89 3.62
N LYS A 91 13.12 -13.13 4.55
CA LYS A 91 14.36 -13.49 5.20
C LYS A 91 14.18 -13.29 6.69
N ARG A 92 14.14 -14.39 7.45
CA ARG A 92 13.87 -14.35 8.88
C ARG A 92 12.56 -13.61 9.13
N ASN A 93 12.62 -12.51 9.87
CA ASN A 93 11.42 -11.73 10.18
C ASN A 93 11.20 -10.56 9.23
N PHE A 94 11.94 -10.49 8.13
CA PHE A 94 11.81 -9.39 7.18
C PHE A 94 11.06 -9.85 5.94
N ALA A 95 10.05 -9.06 5.57
CA ALA A 95 9.32 -9.27 4.34
C ALA A 95 9.73 -8.21 3.34
N PHE A 96 10.09 -8.65 2.13
CA PHE A 96 10.45 -7.76 1.04
C PHE A 96 9.28 -7.73 0.07
N ILE A 97 8.69 -6.55 -0.10
CA ILE A 97 7.45 -6.38 -0.83
C ILE A 97 7.69 -5.46 -2.02
N ASP A 98 7.22 -5.89 -3.19
CA ASP A 98 7.26 -5.07 -4.39
C ASP A 98 5.85 -4.61 -4.70
N ALA A 99 5.71 -3.35 -5.12
CA ALA A 99 4.42 -2.79 -5.47
C ALA A 99 4.54 -1.93 -6.73
N GLU A 100 3.46 -1.86 -7.50
CA GLU A 100 3.35 -1.02 -8.69
C GLU A 100 2.06 -0.23 -8.63
N LEU A 101 2.13 1.02 -9.04
CA LEU A 101 0.97 1.88 -9.18
C LEU A 101 0.71 2.10 -10.66
N THR A 102 -0.48 1.73 -11.11
CA THR A 102 -0.93 1.91 -12.49
C THR A 102 -2.01 2.98 -12.51
N GLY A 103 -1.83 3.97 -13.35
CA GLY A 103 -2.83 4.99 -13.59
C GLY A 103 -3.04 5.15 -15.07
N ASP A 104 -4.30 5.18 -15.48
CA ASP A 104 -4.66 5.38 -16.88
C ASP A 104 -4.00 4.33 -17.79
N GLY A 105 -3.92 3.08 -17.31
CA GLY A 105 -3.40 1.97 -18.08
C GLY A 105 -1.89 1.88 -18.17
N GLN A 106 -1.17 2.67 -17.40
CA GLN A 106 0.29 2.74 -17.48
C GLN A 106 0.90 2.65 -16.09
N VAL A 107 1.99 1.91 -15.95
CA VAL A 107 2.71 1.85 -14.69
C VAL A 107 3.40 3.21 -14.48
N CYS A 108 2.98 3.91 -13.45
CA CYS A 108 3.46 5.27 -13.16
C CYS A 108 4.55 5.28 -12.12
N SER A 109 4.47 4.41 -11.13
CA SER A 109 5.50 4.34 -10.09
C SER A 109 5.61 2.92 -9.56
N MET A 110 6.73 2.65 -8.92
CA MET A 110 7.04 1.35 -8.34
C MET A 110 7.66 1.58 -6.98
N CYS A 111 7.50 0.62 -6.11
CA CYS A 111 8.00 0.72 -4.75
C CYS A 111 8.58 -0.60 -4.29
N GLU A 112 9.71 -0.54 -3.61
CA GLU A 112 10.28 -1.67 -2.90
C GLU A 112 10.22 -1.34 -1.43
N MET A 113 9.63 -2.23 -0.64
CA MET A 113 9.46 -2.01 0.78
C MET A 113 10.03 -3.17 1.57
N THR A 114 10.58 -2.86 2.73
CA THR A 114 11.03 -3.88 3.68
C THR A 114 10.28 -3.67 4.98
N TYR A 115 9.65 -4.73 5.46
CA TYR A 115 8.92 -4.72 6.72
C TYR A 115 9.56 -5.68 7.69
N TYR A 116 9.74 -5.25 8.92
CA TYR A 116 10.07 -6.14 10.01
C TYR A 116 8.75 -6.67 10.56
N CYS A 117 8.58 -7.99 10.53
CA CYS A 117 7.33 -8.62 10.94
C CYS A 117 7.47 -9.15 12.35
N PHE A 118 6.53 -8.81 13.20
CA PHE A 118 6.53 -9.30 14.58
C PHE A 118 6.02 -10.73 14.61
N SER A 119 6.40 -11.48 15.64
CA SER A 119 5.80 -12.79 15.84
C SER A 119 4.32 -12.62 16.14
N LYS A 120 3.53 -13.65 15.88
CA LYS A 120 2.08 -13.56 16.13
C LYS A 120 1.79 -13.33 17.61
N GLU A 121 2.59 -13.92 18.48
CA GLU A 121 2.45 -13.68 19.90
C GLU A 121 2.69 -12.23 20.27
N LYS A 122 3.77 -11.66 19.75
CA LYS A 122 4.09 -10.27 20.05
C LYS A 122 3.05 -9.33 19.46
N ALA A 123 2.57 -9.61 18.26
CA ALA A 123 1.54 -8.78 17.65
C ALA A 123 0.27 -8.78 18.48
N ALA A 124 -0.13 -9.95 19.00
CA ALA A 124 -1.32 -10.05 19.81
C ALA A 124 -1.16 -9.32 21.16
N SER A 125 0.00 -9.46 21.81
CA SER A 125 0.19 -8.88 23.13
C SER A 125 0.50 -7.40 23.11
N ASP A 126 1.29 -6.94 22.13
CA ASP A 126 1.75 -5.54 22.11
C ASP A 126 0.86 -4.64 21.25
N PHE A 127 0.20 -5.19 20.26
CA PHE A 127 -0.57 -4.40 19.30
C PHE A 127 -2.02 -4.81 19.20
N PHE A 128 -2.44 -5.76 20.01
CA PHE A 128 -3.83 -6.27 20.01
C PHE A 128 -4.27 -6.79 18.64
N PHE A 129 -3.32 -7.26 17.85
CA PHE A 129 -3.62 -7.78 16.53
C PHE A 129 -4.13 -9.21 16.65
N THR A 130 -5.29 -9.52 16.06
CA THR A 130 -5.91 -10.82 16.17
C THR A 130 -6.11 -11.50 14.82
N GLY A 131 -5.42 -11.03 13.79
CA GLY A 131 -5.48 -11.65 12.48
C GLY A 131 -6.10 -10.72 11.45
N CYS A 132 -6.52 -11.29 10.33
CA CYS A 132 -7.01 -10.50 9.21
C CYS A 132 -8.37 -9.89 9.40
N GLU A 133 -8.96 -10.08 10.57
CA GLU A 133 -10.26 -9.52 10.81
C GLU A 133 -10.24 -8.09 11.20
N LEU A 134 -9.16 -7.50 11.26
CA LEU A 134 -9.06 -6.08 11.56
C LEU A 134 -9.82 -5.33 10.53
N GLU A 135 -10.52 -4.68 10.83
CA GLU A 135 -11.13 -4.14 9.93
C GLU A 135 -10.87 -3.22 9.36
N ASN A 136 -10.77 -3.03 9.13
CA ASN A 136 -10.49 -2.27 8.26
C ASN A 136 -10.83 -1.08 8.25
#